data_0b6117f52694ac43f2aa90b5109a5c97
#
_entry.id   0b6117f52694ac43f2aa90b5109a5c97
#
_cell.length_a   1.000
_cell.length_b   1.000
_cell.length_c   1.000
_cell.angle_alpha   90.00
_cell.angle_beta   90.00
_cell.angle_gamma   90.00
#
_symmetry.space_group_name_H-M   'P 1'
#
loop_
_entity.id
_entity.type
_entity.pdbx_description
1 polymer ?
#
loop_
_entity_poly.entity_id
_entity_poly.type
_entity_poly.pdbx_seq_one_letter_code
_entity_poly.pdbx_strand_id
1 'polypeptide(L)'
;MELRDRIAGLMGQARAELAELVAIRSVADPRQFPPSECARAARWVLDHFAQVGFTDLRLEETADGSQAVYGARPGPDPAAPTVLLYAHYDVQPPLDDHAWRTPPFQLTEVDGRWYGRGAADCKGNILMHLTALRALGDQVPVNLKLIVEGSEEQGTGGLEDYVPRHADQLRADAILVCDTGNAAVGVPAVTVSLRGLANVVVSVEALSSEVHSGMYSGPAPDALAALIHLLATLRDRAGNTTVTGLDNTQTWDGVPWPPEQFRTDACLLPGVSLLGDGTVSDMVWARPAVTVLGIDCPPVVGSAAAIQPHARARLNLRVPPGMDPVEAQDALVAHLEAAAPWGCGSRSSENPPASRSRPGPAGPPTPRSPPPCMTRSAGR
;
A
#
# COMPACT_ATOMS: atom_id res chain seq x y z
N MET A 1 -10.19 22.65 -28.38
CA MET A 1 -9.54 22.84 -27.07
C MET A 1 -8.81 21.55 -26.75
N GLU A 2 -7.54 21.62 -26.49
CA GLU A 2 -6.70 20.48 -26.13
C GLU A 2 -7.22 19.80 -24.86
N LEU A 3 -7.02 18.48 -24.72
CA LEU A 3 -7.46 17.74 -23.53
C LEU A 3 -6.87 18.33 -22.24
N ARG A 4 -5.64 18.77 -22.28
CA ARG A 4 -4.96 19.46 -21.17
C ARG A 4 -5.70 20.70 -20.70
N ASP A 5 -6.16 21.54 -21.65
CA ASP A 5 -6.90 22.76 -21.32
C ASP A 5 -8.26 22.46 -20.69
N ARG A 6 -8.91 21.40 -21.19
CA ARG A 6 -10.19 20.92 -20.61
C ARG A 6 -10.00 20.47 -19.16
N ILE A 7 -8.95 19.67 -18.90
CA ILE A 7 -8.62 19.22 -17.54
C ILE A 7 -8.31 20.42 -16.65
N ALA A 8 -7.48 21.37 -17.11
CA ALA A 8 -7.15 22.58 -16.36
C ALA A 8 -8.41 23.38 -15.96
N GLY A 9 -9.38 23.48 -16.87
CA GLY A 9 -10.67 24.13 -16.59
C GLY A 9 -11.53 23.41 -15.55
N LEU A 10 -11.32 22.09 -15.34
CA LEU A 10 -12.06 21.27 -14.37
C LEU A 10 -11.42 21.22 -12.98
N MET A 11 -10.19 21.72 -12.81
CA MET A 11 -9.45 21.58 -11.54
C MET A 11 -10.16 22.26 -10.35
N GLY A 12 -10.86 23.39 -10.58
CA GLY A 12 -11.65 24.06 -9.54
C GLY A 12 -12.79 23.17 -9.02
N GLN A 13 -13.51 22.51 -9.92
CA GLN A 13 -14.55 21.54 -9.58
C GLN A 13 -13.96 20.31 -8.89
N ALA A 14 -12.89 19.74 -9.43
CA ALA A 14 -12.22 18.59 -8.84
C ALA A 14 -11.77 18.86 -7.40
N ARG A 15 -11.24 20.08 -7.13
CA ARG A 15 -10.85 20.49 -5.78
C ARG A 15 -12.05 20.58 -4.83
N ALA A 16 -13.15 21.16 -5.28
CA ALA A 16 -14.35 21.30 -4.45
C ALA A 16 -14.93 19.91 -4.09
N GLU A 17 -15.07 19.06 -5.06
CA GLU A 17 -15.57 17.69 -4.88
C GLU A 17 -14.61 16.83 -4.03
N LEU A 18 -13.30 16.97 -4.21
CA LEU A 18 -12.33 16.30 -3.33
C LEU A 18 -12.47 16.80 -1.88
N ALA A 19 -12.73 18.09 -1.67
CA ALA A 19 -12.94 18.64 -0.33
C ALA A 19 -14.19 18.03 0.33
N GLU A 20 -15.28 17.85 -0.42
CA GLU A 20 -16.48 17.18 0.05
C GLU A 20 -16.19 15.72 0.45
N LEU A 21 -15.50 14.97 -0.42
CA LEU A 21 -15.21 13.56 -0.19
C LEU A 21 -14.20 13.37 0.96
N VAL A 22 -13.18 14.23 1.09
CA VAL A 22 -12.23 14.22 2.22
C VAL A 22 -12.92 14.51 3.55
N ALA A 23 -13.95 15.38 3.57
CA ALA A 23 -14.71 15.67 4.78
C ALA A 23 -15.55 14.48 5.27
N ILE A 24 -15.79 13.47 4.45
CA ILE A 24 -16.42 12.22 4.87
C ILE A 24 -15.35 11.34 5.53
N ARG A 25 -15.54 11.05 6.81
CA ARG A 25 -14.56 10.27 7.62
C ARG A 25 -14.74 8.77 7.41
N SER A 26 -14.63 8.30 6.19
CA SER A 26 -14.89 6.91 5.78
C SER A 26 -13.79 5.93 6.22
N VAL A 27 -13.47 5.91 7.50
CA VAL A 27 -12.61 4.89 8.12
C VAL A 27 -13.43 3.63 8.31
N ALA A 28 -13.00 2.51 7.72
CA ALA A 28 -13.79 1.28 7.70
C ALA A 28 -13.77 0.48 9.02
N ASP A 29 -13.09 0.97 10.07
CA ASP A 29 -13.10 0.37 11.41
C ASP A 29 -14.27 0.89 12.26
N PRO A 30 -15.34 0.09 12.50
CA PRO A 30 -16.52 0.53 13.26
C PRO A 30 -16.24 0.80 14.73
N ARG A 31 -15.08 0.39 15.26
CA ARG A 31 -14.65 0.71 16.64
C ARG A 31 -14.17 2.14 16.76
N GLN A 32 -13.77 2.77 15.67
CA GLN A 32 -13.22 4.12 15.64
C GLN A 32 -14.18 5.13 15.02
N PHE A 33 -14.88 4.75 13.94
CA PHE A 33 -15.77 5.64 13.19
C PHE A 33 -17.10 4.94 12.88
N PRO A 34 -18.22 5.68 12.83
CA PRO A 34 -19.50 5.08 12.54
C PRO A 34 -19.59 4.58 11.08
N PRO A 35 -20.11 3.38 10.83
CA PRO A 35 -20.26 2.81 9.47
C PRO A 35 -21.06 3.70 8.50
N SER A 36 -21.88 4.60 9.02
CA SER A 36 -22.62 5.58 8.21
C SER A 36 -21.73 6.51 7.41
N GLU A 37 -20.48 6.72 7.82
CA GLU A 37 -19.52 7.53 7.05
C GLU A 37 -19.06 6.79 5.79
N CYS A 38 -18.80 5.48 5.87
CA CYS A 38 -18.51 4.66 4.69
C CYS A 38 -19.71 4.61 3.75
N ALA A 39 -20.93 4.41 4.29
CA ALA A 39 -22.15 4.42 3.48
C ALA A 39 -22.38 5.79 2.79
N ARG A 40 -22.04 6.90 3.45
CA ARG A 40 -22.10 8.25 2.87
C ARG A 40 -21.10 8.43 1.73
N ALA A 41 -19.86 7.93 1.90
CA ALA A 41 -18.85 7.96 0.86
C ALA A 41 -19.25 7.10 -0.36
N ALA A 42 -19.75 5.89 -0.13
CA ALA A 42 -20.27 5.01 -1.20
C ALA A 42 -21.39 5.70 -2.00
N ARG A 43 -22.33 6.35 -1.32
CA ARG A 43 -23.42 7.11 -1.97
C ARG A 43 -22.86 8.27 -2.78
N TRP A 44 -21.92 9.04 -2.23
CA TRP A 44 -21.27 10.13 -2.93
C TRP A 44 -20.62 9.65 -4.24
N VAL A 45 -19.89 8.54 -4.17
CA VAL A 45 -19.25 7.92 -5.37
C VAL A 45 -20.31 7.55 -6.40
N LEU A 46 -21.37 6.84 -6.00
CA LEU A 46 -22.45 6.42 -6.89
C LEU A 46 -23.07 7.63 -7.59
N ASP A 47 -23.44 8.69 -6.86
CA ASP A 47 -24.09 9.87 -7.38
C ASP A 47 -23.21 10.64 -8.39
N HIS A 48 -21.89 10.69 -8.17
CA HIS A 48 -20.95 11.39 -9.04
C HIS A 48 -20.62 10.58 -10.31
N PHE A 49 -20.54 9.25 -10.24
CA PHE A 49 -20.38 8.45 -11.44
C PHE A 49 -21.63 8.41 -12.30
N ALA A 50 -22.84 8.54 -11.72
CA ALA A 50 -24.07 8.74 -12.48
C ALA A 50 -24.00 10.00 -13.37
N GLN A 51 -23.42 11.09 -12.87
CA GLN A 51 -23.28 12.36 -13.60
C GLN A 51 -22.33 12.27 -14.81
N VAL A 52 -21.42 11.30 -14.83
CA VAL A 52 -20.51 11.05 -15.95
C VAL A 52 -20.93 9.87 -16.83
N GLY A 53 -22.23 9.53 -16.79
CA GLY A 53 -22.88 8.60 -17.71
C GLY A 53 -22.80 7.13 -17.36
N PHE A 54 -22.42 6.77 -16.13
CA PHE A 54 -22.56 5.40 -15.67
C PHE A 54 -24.02 5.10 -15.40
N THR A 55 -24.43 3.94 -15.83
CA THR A 55 -25.74 3.33 -15.59
C THR A 55 -25.53 2.02 -14.81
N ASP A 56 -26.57 1.29 -14.49
CA ASP A 56 -26.47 0.04 -13.70
C ASP A 56 -25.63 0.23 -12.40
N LEU A 57 -25.75 1.44 -11.82
CA LEU A 57 -25.03 1.80 -10.60
C LEU A 57 -25.74 1.20 -9.39
N ARG A 58 -25.00 0.48 -8.56
CA ARG A 58 -25.51 -0.15 -7.36
C ARG A 58 -24.45 -0.34 -6.28
N LEU A 59 -24.91 -0.51 -5.06
CA LEU A 59 -24.08 -0.90 -3.92
C LEU A 59 -24.14 -2.43 -3.81
N GLU A 60 -22.98 -3.06 -3.79
CA GLU A 60 -22.79 -4.50 -3.64
C GLU A 60 -22.22 -4.79 -2.26
N GLU A 61 -22.85 -5.70 -1.51
CA GLU A 61 -22.30 -6.15 -0.23
C GLU A 61 -21.12 -7.08 -0.45
N THR A 62 -20.06 -6.86 0.32
CA THR A 62 -18.86 -7.70 0.35
C THR A 62 -18.86 -8.62 1.57
N ALA A 63 -18.03 -9.66 1.57
CA ALA A 63 -18.05 -10.70 2.60
C ALA A 63 -17.72 -10.19 4.00
N ASP A 64 -17.01 -9.08 4.11
CA ASP A 64 -16.64 -8.42 5.36
C ASP A 64 -17.70 -7.43 5.89
N GLY A 65 -18.84 -7.31 5.19
CA GLY A 65 -19.94 -6.41 5.54
C GLY A 65 -19.75 -4.97 5.08
N SER A 66 -18.69 -4.69 4.30
CA SER A 66 -18.53 -3.40 3.62
C SER A 66 -19.37 -3.35 2.33
N GLN A 67 -19.31 -2.24 1.60
CA GLN A 67 -20.03 -2.06 0.34
C GLN A 67 -19.06 -1.67 -0.76
N ALA A 68 -19.18 -2.28 -1.93
CA ALA A 68 -18.53 -1.82 -3.15
C ALA A 68 -19.54 -1.09 -4.04
N VAL A 69 -19.10 -0.04 -4.73
CA VAL A 69 -19.91 0.64 -5.76
C VAL A 69 -19.58 0.01 -7.10
N TYR A 70 -20.54 -0.63 -7.72
CA TYR A 70 -20.43 -1.14 -9.09
C TYR A 70 -21.18 -0.21 -10.04
N GLY A 71 -20.68 -0.10 -11.28
CA GLY A 71 -21.36 0.60 -12.37
C GLY A 71 -20.83 0.18 -13.74
N ALA A 72 -21.64 0.48 -14.78
CA ALA A 72 -21.25 0.27 -16.17
C ALA A 72 -21.62 1.50 -17.01
N ARG A 73 -20.79 1.83 -18.00
CA ARG A 73 -21.05 2.84 -19.02
C ARG A 73 -20.71 2.23 -20.38
N PRO A 74 -21.73 1.88 -21.21
CA PRO A 74 -21.49 1.40 -22.54
C PRO A 74 -20.77 2.43 -23.39
N GLY A 75 -19.84 1.96 -24.20
CA GLY A 75 -19.20 2.75 -25.25
C GLY A 75 -20.10 2.87 -26.49
N PRO A 76 -19.64 3.60 -27.53
CA PRO A 76 -20.39 3.77 -28.78
C PRO A 76 -20.53 2.47 -29.58
N ASP A 77 -19.60 1.53 -29.40
CA ASP A 77 -19.59 0.20 -30.01
C ASP A 77 -19.60 -0.87 -28.90
N PRO A 78 -20.64 -1.73 -28.84
CA PRO A 78 -20.69 -2.84 -27.89
C PRO A 78 -19.51 -3.84 -28.03
N ALA A 79 -18.89 -3.92 -29.19
CA ALA A 79 -17.73 -4.79 -29.45
C ALA A 79 -16.40 -4.12 -29.08
N ALA A 80 -16.41 -2.85 -28.69
CA ALA A 80 -15.20 -2.16 -28.23
C ALA A 80 -14.65 -2.80 -26.94
N PRO A 81 -13.32 -2.73 -26.72
CA PRO A 81 -12.72 -3.19 -25.47
C PRO A 81 -13.39 -2.59 -24.24
N THR A 82 -13.40 -3.36 -23.14
CA THR A 82 -13.92 -2.93 -21.86
C THR A 82 -12.77 -2.59 -20.91
N VAL A 83 -12.82 -1.43 -20.29
CA VAL A 83 -11.87 -1.01 -19.26
C VAL A 83 -12.61 -0.95 -17.91
N LEU A 84 -12.06 -1.65 -16.91
CA LEU A 84 -12.52 -1.60 -15.53
C LEU A 84 -11.73 -0.51 -14.77
N LEU A 85 -12.45 0.44 -14.21
CA LEU A 85 -11.88 1.47 -13.33
C LEU A 85 -11.97 0.98 -11.88
N TYR A 86 -10.87 1.05 -11.15
CA TYR A 86 -10.79 0.70 -9.75
C TYR A 86 -10.37 1.90 -8.90
N ALA A 87 -10.92 2.00 -7.71
CA ALA A 87 -10.49 2.85 -6.60
C ALA A 87 -11.07 2.30 -5.29
N HIS A 88 -10.69 2.89 -4.14
CA HIS A 88 -11.39 2.68 -2.87
C HIS A 88 -11.79 4.02 -2.24
N TYR A 89 -12.86 4.03 -1.44
CA TYR A 89 -13.37 5.24 -0.79
C TYR A 89 -13.13 5.26 0.71
N ASP A 90 -12.73 4.14 1.31
CA ASP A 90 -12.31 4.11 2.70
C ASP A 90 -10.91 4.72 2.86
N VAL A 91 -10.54 4.99 4.09
CA VAL A 91 -9.28 5.64 4.42
C VAL A 91 -8.75 5.14 5.76
N GLN A 92 -7.44 5.18 5.94
CA GLN A 92 -6.81 4.96 7.24
C GLN A 92 -7.27 6.00 8.28
N PRO A 93 -7.35 5.62 9.56
CA PRO A 93 -7.57 6.60 10.62
C PRO A 93 -6.43 7.63 10.66
N PRO A 94 -6.66 8.84 11.19
CA PRO A 94 -5.64 9.89 11.27
C PRO A 94 -4.50 9.54 12.23
N LEU A 95 -4.65 8.54 13.10
CA LEU A 95 -3.74 8.15 14.17
C LEU A 95 -3.53 9.29 15.19
N ASP A 96 -2.33 9.86 15.25
CA ASP A 96 -2.04 11.01 16.13
C ASP A 96 -2.41 12.33 15.43
N ASP A 97 -3.49 12.96 15.87
CA ASP A 97 -3.93 14.25 15.31
C ASP A 97 -2.89 15.36 15.46
N HIS A 98 -2.00 15.28 16.47
CA HIS A 98 -0.94 16.26 16.68
C HIS A 98 0.20 16.14 15.65
N ALA A 99 0.32 15.01 14.97
CA ALA A 99 1.30 14.83 13.90
C ALA A 99 0.88 15.50 12.57
N TRP A 100 -0.39 15.89 12.45
CA TRP A 100 -0.91 16.55 11.25
C TRP A 100 -0.61 18.05 11.28
N ARG A 101 -0.06 18.55 10.15
CA ARG A 101 0.16 20.01 9.96
C ARG A 101 -1.12 20.74 9.53
N THR A 102 -2.09 20.02 9.00
CA THR A 102 -3.41 20.51 8.59
C THR A 102 -4.48 19.55 9.12
N PRO A 103 -5.74 19.98 9.34
CA PRO A 103 -6.78 19.06 9.80
C PRO A 103 -6.96 17.87 8.84
N PRO A 104 -6.92 16.61 9.31
CA PRO A 104 -6.92 15.44 8.45
C PRO A 104 -8.14 15.31 7.54
N PHE A 105 -9.33 15.69 8.00
CA PHE A 105 -10.58 15.60 7.25
C PHE A 105 -11.06 16.96 6.69
N GLN A 106 -10.13 17.87 6.46
CA GLN A 106 -10.37 19.14 5.78
C GLN A 106 -9.32 19.33 4.70
N LEU A 107 -9.74 19.31 3.43
CA LEU A 107 -8.81 19.55 2.33
C LEU A 107 -8.20 20.93 2.43
N THR A 108 -6.90 20.99 2.62
CA THR A 108 -6.15 22.24 2.80
C THR A 108 -5.13 22.39 1.69
N GLU A 109 -5.05 23.56 1.09
CA GLU A 109 -4.03 23.87 0.08
C GLU A 109 -2.84 24.58 0.74
N VAL A 110 -1.64 24.04 0.50
CA VAL A 110 -0.37 24.62 0.92
C VAL A 110 0.60 24.52 -0.25
N ASP A 111 1.15 25.64 -0.66
CA ASP A 111 2.14 25.75 -1.75
C ASP A 111 1.69 25.05 -3.06
N GLY A 112 0.40 25.19 -3.42
CA GLY A 112 -0.19 24.60 -4.61
C GLY A 112 -0.42 23.10 -4.55
N ARG A 113 -0.28 22.48 -3.36
CA ARG A 113 -0.58 21.08 -3.09
C ARG A 113 -1.78 20.94 -2.16
N TRP A 114 -2.56 19.89 -2.34
CA TRP A 114 -3.75 19.61 -1.54
C TRP A 114 -3.46 18.51 -0.52
N TYR A 115 -3.73 18.82 0.75
CA TYR A 115 -3.48 17.93 1.88
C TYR A 115 -4.78 17.58 2.56
N GLY A 116 -4.91 16.31 2.95
CA GLY A 116 -6.03 15.75 3.70
C GLY A 116 -5.98 14.23 3.68
N ARG A 117 -6.59 13.58 4.66
CA ARG A 117 -6.69 12.11 4.69
C ARG A 117 -7.51 11.61 3.49
N GLY A 118 -6.91 10.72 2.68
CA GLY A 118 -7.52 10.24 1.43
C GLY A 118 -7.34 11.18 0.23
N ALA A 119 -6.70 12.36 0.37
CA ALA A 119 -6.49 13.28 -0.77
C ALA A 119 -5.64 12.66 -1.88
N ALA A 120 -4.74 11.73 -1.55
CA ALA A 120 -3.97 10.95 -2.51
C ALA A 120 -4.46 9.50 -2.55
N ASP A 121 -4.61 8.88 -1.40
CA ASP A 121 -4.92 7.47 -1.20
C ASP A 121 -6.27 7.32 -0.47
N CYS A 122 -7.36 6.99 -1.17
CA CYS A 122 -7.50 6.82 -2.63
C CYS A 122 -8.59 7.77 -3.21
N LYS A 123 -9.18 8.67 -2.41
CA LYS A 123 -10.25 9.60 -2.84
C LYS A 123 -9.81 10.51 -3.99
N GLY A 124 -8.53 10.91 -4.00
CA GLY A 124 -7.94 11.66 -5.12
C GLY A 124 -8.02 10.90 -6.43
N ASN A 125 -7.86 9.58 -6.41
CA ASN A 125 -7.92 8.73 -7.60
C ASN A 125 -9.36 8.60 -8.12
N ILE A 126 -10.37 8.61 -7.23
CA ILE A 126 -11.78 8.71 -7.63
C ILE A 126 -12.00 10.00 -8.43
N LEU A 127 -11.49 11.14 -7.92
CA LEU A 127 -11.58 12.42 -8.62
C LEU A 127 -10.80 12.46 -9.92
N MET A 128 -9.69 11.74 -10.01
CA MET A 128 -8.91 11.60 -11.24
C MET A 128 -9.74 10.90 -12.33
N HIS A 129 -10.42 9.79 -11.99
CA HIS A 129 -11.35 9.12 -12.92
C HIS A 129 -12.49 10.04 -13.36
N LEU A 130 -13.18 10.69 -12.41
CA LEU A 130 -14.29 11.60 -12.71
C LEU A 130 -13.84 12.78 -13.60
N THR A 131 -12.68 13.39 -13.30
CA THR A 131 -12.16 14.51 -14.05
C THR A 131 -11.76 14.10 -15.47
N ALA A 132 -11.11 12.96 -15.62
CA ALA A 132 -10.75 12.41 -16.93
C ALA A 132 -12.00 12.14 -17.79
N LEU A 133 -13.04 11.53 -17.21
CA LEU A 133 -14.30 11.24 -17.92
C LEU A 133 -15.03 12.51 -18.32
N ARG A 134 -15.08 13.54 -17.48
CA ARG A 134 -15.62 14.86 -17.82
C ARG A 134 -14.85 15.54 -18.94
N ALA A 135 -13.52 15.47 -18.88
CA ALA A 135 -12.67 16.06 -19.91
C ALA A 135 -12.81 15.34 -21.27
N LEU A 136 -13.05 14.02 -21.26
CA LEU A 136 -13.30 13.23 -22.48
C LEU A 136 -14.72 13.42 -22.99
N GLY A 137 -15.72 13.57 -22.10
CA GLY A 137 -17.14 13.68 -22.46
C GLY A 137 -17.61 12.45 -23.23
N ASP A 138 -18.18 12.69 -24.42
CA ASP A 138 -18.67 11.62 -25.31
C ASP A 138 -17.58 10.96 -26.17
N GLN A 139 -16.31 11.40 -26.00
CA GLN A 139 -15.17 10.90 -26.78
C GLN A 139 -14.53 9.65 -26.16
N VAL A 140 -15.22 8.94 -25.26
CA VAL A 140 -14.74 7.67 -24.70
C VAL A 140 -15.06 6.53 -25.67
N PRO A 141 -14.07 5.92 -26.34
CA PRO A 141 -14.29 4.96 -27.41
C PRO A 141 -14.44 3.51 -26.92
N VAL A 142 -14.41 3.28 -25.61
CA VAL A 142 -14.41 1.96 -24.98
C VAL A 142 -15.59 1.79 -24.04
N ASN A 143 -15.97 0.54 -23.77
CA ASN A 143 -16.89 0.22 -22.69
C ASN A 143 -16.19 0.42 -21.35
N LEU A 144 -16.90 0.97 -20.37
CA LEU A 144 -16.36 1.16 -19.02
C LEU A 144 -17.15 0.34 -18.01
N LYS A 145 -16.43 -0.22 -17.07
CA LYS A 145 -16.96 -0.74 -15.81
C LYS A 145 -16.29 -0.01 -14.66
N LEU A 146 -16.94 -0.01 -13.52
CA LEU A 146 -16.45 0.61 -12.28
C LEU A 146 -16.59 -0.36 -11.13
N ILE A 147 -15.58 -0.44 -10.30
CA ILE A 147 -15.66 -1.03 -8.96
C ILE A 147 -14.89 -0.13 -8.00
N VAL A 148 -15.57 0.39 -6.97
CA VAL A 148 -14.94 1.20 -5.92
C VAL A 148 -15.29 0.56 -4.57
N GLU A 149 -14.28 0.05 -3.88
CA GLU A 149 -14.48 -0.67 -2.63
C GLU A 149 -14.42 0.23 -1.39
N GLY A 150 -14.82 -0.31 -0.24
CA GLY A 150 -14.95 0.43 0.99
C GLY A 150 -14.23 -0.17 2.20
N SER A 151 -13.27 -1.07 1.99
CA SER A 151 -12.52 -1.73 3.06
C SER A 151 -11.10 -2.13 2.67
N GLU A 152 -10.51 -1.51 1.64
CA GLU A 152 -9.14 -1.77 1.20
C GLU A 152 -8.16 -1.59 2.36
N GLU A 153 -8.25 -0.48 3.05
CA GLU A 153 -7.36 -0.07 4.14
C GLU A 153 -7.48 -0.93 5.41
N GLN A 154 -8.51 -1.74 5.52
CA GLN A 154 -8.66 -2.74 6.59
C GLN A 154 -7.97 -4.06 6.24
N GLY A 155 -7.74 -4.36 4.97
CA GLY A 155 -7.18 -5.63 4.53
C GLY A 155 -8.05 -6.83 4.93
N THR A 156 -9.37 -6.65 4.95
CA THR A 156 -10.34 -7.69 5.38
C THR A 156 -10.69 -8.67 4.26
N GLY A 157 -10.23 -8.40 3.04
CA GLY A 157 -10.43 -9.28 1.89
C GLY A 157 -11.84 -9.21 1.29
N GLY A 158 -12.61 -8.16 1.60
CA GLY A 158 -13.99 -8.04 1.12
C GLY A 158 -14.11 -8.10 -0.40
N LEU A 159 -13.32 -7.31 -1.12
CA LEU A 159 -13.30 -7.33 -2.58
C LEU A 159 -12.62 -8.58 -3.15
N GLU A 160 -11.59 -9.09 -2.48
CA GLU A 160 -10.88 -10.31 -2.90
C GLU A 160 -11.80 -11.52 -2.95
N ASP A 161 -12.71 -11.64 -1.98
CA ASP A 161 -13.75 -12.66 -1.96
C ASP A 161 -14.89 -12.39 -2.95
N TYR A 162 -15.17 -11.12 -3.23
CA TYR A 162 -16.21 -10.70 -4.18
C TYR A 162 -15.84 -10.99 -5.63
N VAL A 163 -14.61 -10.66 -6.04
CA VAL A 163 -14.14 -10.75 -7.43
C VAL A 163 -14.28 -12.14 -8.04
N PRO A 164 -13.88 -13.26 -7.41
CA PRO A 164 -14.04 -14.58 -8.00
C PRO A 164 -15.51 -14.97 -8.20
N ARG A 165 -16.41 -14.51 -7.32
CA ARG A 165 -17.86 -14.81 -7.41
C ARG A 165 -18.57 -13.99 -8.49
N HIS A 166 -18.01 -12.85 -8.88
CA HIS A 166 -18.56 -11.92 -9.84
C HIS A 166 -17.64 -11.72 -11.05
N ALA A 167 -16.80 -12.72 -11.36
CA ALA A 167 -15.81 -12.65 -12.43
C ALA A 167 -16.40 -12.26 -13.79
N ASP A 168 -17.57 -12.78 -14.17
CA ASP A 168 -18.21 -12.43 -15.43
C ASP A 168 -18.71 -10.99 -15.46
N GLN A 169 -19.23 -10.49 -14.33
CA GLN A 169 -19.66 -9.10 -14.19
C GLN A 169 -18.47 -8.14 -14.31
N LEU A 170 -17.34 -8.48 -13.71
CA LEU A 170 -16.14 -7.65 -13.66
C LEU A 170 -15.19 -7.87 -14.85
N ARG A 171 -15.45 -8.87 -15.70
CA ARG A 171 -14.61 -9.18 -16.87
C ARG A 171 -14.35 -7.92 -17.71
N ALA A 172 -13.07 -7.63 -17.96
CA ALA A 172 -12.61 -6.50 -18.75
C ALA A 172 -11.33 -6.87 -19.51
N ASP A 173 -11.00 -6.13 -20.55
CA ASP A 173 -9.76 -6.29 -21.31
C ASP A 173 -8.57 -5.60 -20.63
N ALA A 174 -8.84 -4.57 -19.84
CA ALA A 174 -7.86 -3.87 -19.04
C ALA A 174 -8.49 -3.36 -17.73
N ILE A 175 -7.67 -3.24 -16.68
CA ILE A 175 -8.03 -2.59 -15.43
C ILE A 175 -7.11 -1.39 -15.19
N LEU A 176 -7.67 -0.25 -14.77
CA LEU A 176 -6.94 0.91 -14.30
C LEU A 176 -7.05 0.97 -12.77
N VAL A 177 -6.00 0.51 -12.12
CA VAL A 177 -5.79 0.65 -10.68
C VAL A 177 -4.91 1.88 -10.49
N CYS A 178 -5.49 3.01 -10.13
CA CYS A 178 -4.75 4.26 -10.00
C CYS A 178 -4.26 4.52 -8.56
N ASP A 179 -4.26 3.47 -7.74
CA ASP A 179 -3.88 3.51 -6.33
C ASP A 179 -2.35 3.47 -6.14
N THR A 180 -1.68 4.31 -6.88
CA THR A 180 -0.21 4.48 -6.85
C THR A 180 0.16 5.93 -7.10
N GLY A 181 1.30 6.35 -6.54
CA GLY A 181 1.84 7.69 -6.79
C GLY A 181 2.51 7.82 -8.16
N ASN A 182 2.62 9.04 -8.66
CA ASN A 182 3.50 9.39 -9.76
C ASN A 182 4.97 9.43 -9.30
N ALA A 183 5.91 9.39 -10.24
CA ALA A 183 7.34 9.51 -9.93
C ALA A 183 7.67 10.84 -9.24
N ALA A 184 7.02 11.94 -9.66
CA ALA A 184 7.07 13.25 -9.04
C ALA A 184 5.86 14.09 -9.45
N VAL A 185 5.60 15.21 -8.78
CA VAL A 185 4.57 16.16 -9.17
C VAL A 185 4.85 16.68 -10.59
N GLY A 186 3.87 16.57 -11.48
CA GLY A 186 4.00 16.97 -12.88
C GLY A 186 4.74 15.97 -13.78
N VAL A 187 5.18 14.82 -13.25
CA VAL A 187 5.80 13.73 -14.00
C VAL A 187 4.88 12.51 -13.93
N PRO A 188 3.96 12.36 -14.90
CA PRO A 188 3.04 11.23 -14.90
C PRO A 188 3.80 9.90 -15.09
N ALA A 189 3.40 8.90 -14.33
CA ALA A 189 3.95 7.55 -14.41
C ALA A 189 2.83 6.52 -14.51
N VAL A 190 3.10 5.41 -15.19
CA VAL A 190 2.26 4.22 -15.17
C VAL A 190 3.01 3.14 -14.41
N THR A 191 2.46 2.73 -13.27
CA THR A 191 2.99 1.61 -12.49
C THR A 191 2.60 0.31 -13.19
N VAL A 192 3.58 -0.47 -13.62
CA VAL A 192 3.36 -1.72 -14.39
C VAL A 192 3.68 -2.97 -13.59
N SER A 193 4.26 -2.82 -12.40
CA SER A 193 4.51 -3.91 -11.46
C SER A 193 4.55 -3.37 -10.03
N LEU A 194 4.21 -4.23 -9.07
CA LEU A 194 4.24 -3.93 -7.65
C LEU A 194 5.16 -4.91 -6.93
N ARG A 195 5.68 -4.48 -5.79
CA ARG A 195 6.36 -5.40 -4.88
C ARG A 195 5.33 -6.29 -4.19
N GLY A 196 5.67 -7.57 -4.05
CA GLY A 196 4.93 -8.48 -3.20
C GLY A 196 5.10 -8.13 -1.71
N LEU A 197 4.31 -8.81 -0.89
CA LEU A 197 4.26 -8.61 0.56
C LEU A 197 4.17 -9.97 1.26
N ALA A 198 5.01 -10.17 2.28
CA ALA A 198 4.89 -11.26 3.23
C ALA A 198 4.98 -10.74 4.67
N ASN A 199 4.09 -11.19 5.53
CA ASN A 199 4.09 -10.86 6.95
C ASN A 199 4.37 -12.12 7.78
N VAL A 200 5.26 -12.00 8.77
CA VAL A 200 5.61 -13.08 9.68
C VAL A 200 5.57 -12.55 11.11
N VAL A 201 4.97 -13.30 12.02
CA VAL A 201 5.13 -13.08 13.47
C VAL A 201 6.11 -14.13 13.98
N VAL A 202 7.25 -13.69 14.50
CA VAL A 202 8.22 -14.56 15.17
C VAL A 202 8.05 -14.43 16.67
N SER A 203 7.96 -15.58 17.35
CA SER A 203 7.91 -15.71 18.81
C SER A 203 9.12 -16.47 19.30
N VAL A 204 9.77 -15.95 20.35
CA VAL A 204 10.90 -16.59 21.02
C VAL A 204 10.48 -16.94 22.45
N GLU A 205 10.72 -18.17 22.85
CA GLU A 205 10.44 -18.69 24.20
C GLU A 205 11.76 -19.16 24.84
N ALA A 206 12.05 -18.70 26.05
CA ALA A 206 13.28 -19.01 26.77
C ALA A 206 13.05 -19.62 28.17
N LEU A 207 12.01 -19.17 28.87
CA LEU A 207 11.70 -19.57 30.25
C LEU A 207 10.24 -19.96 30.38
N SER A 208 9.90 -20.76 31.36
CA SER A 208 8.51 -21.12 31.66
C SER A 208 7.74 -20.01 32.42
N SER A 209 8.46 -19.09 33.06
CA SER A 209 7.90 -17.95 33.80
C SER A 209 8.96 -16.86 33.97
N GLU A 210 8.53 -15.64 34.29
CA GLU A 210 9.43 -14.58 34.68
C GLU A 210 10.25 -14.96 35.90
N VAL A 211 11.54 -14.55 35.93
CA VAL A 211 12.44 -14.72 37.07
C VAL A 211 13.16 -13.41 37.39
N HIS A 212 13.51 -13.23 38.67
CA HIS A 212 14.15 -12.01 39.14
C HIS A 212 15.55 -11.83 38.54
N SER A 213 15.80 -10.72 37.84
CA SER A 213 17.06 -10.46 37.16
C SER A 213 18.27 -10.43 38.10
N GLY A 214 18.15 -9.88 39.29
CA GLY A 214 19.21 -9.83 40.29
C GLY A 214 19.67 -11.20 40.80
N MET A 215 18.86 -12.26 40.61
CA MET A 215 19.21 -13.63 41.05
C MET A 215 19.66 -14.51 39.89
N TYR A 216 19.10 -14.30 38.68
CA TYR A 216 19.23 -15.26 37.59
C TYR A 216 19.91 -14.66 36.35
N SER A 217 20.19 -13.36 36.28
CA SER A 217 20.93 -12.76 35.16
C SER A 217 22.31 -13.38 34.97
N GLY A 218 22.73 -13.44 33.76
CA GLY A 218 24.00 -14.04 33.31
C GLY A 218 23.76 -15.37 32.62
N PRO A 219 23.48 -16.49 33.33
CA PRO A 219 23.26 -17.77 32.68
C PRO A 219 21.83 -17.99 32.14
N ALA A 220 20.81 -17.34 32.73
CA ALA A 220 19.43 -17.50 32.24
C ALA A 220 19.22 -16.71 30.93
N PRO A 221 18.77 -17.36 29.84
CA PRO A 221 18.49 -16.67 28.60
C PRO A 221 17.27 -15.75 28.75
N ASP A 222 17.41 -14.53 28.23
CA ASP A 222 16.34 -13.55 28.14
C ASP A 222 15.71 -13.62 26.73
N ALA A 223 14.42 -13.91 26.66
CA ALA A 223 13.71 -14.05 25.39
C ALA A 223 13.73 -12.75 24.57
N LEU A 224 13.67 -11.57 25.21
CA LEU A 224 13.76 -10.30 24.51
C LEU A 224 15.16 -10.08 23.92
N ALA A 225 16.22 -10.40 24.67
CA ALA A 225 17.59 -10.35 24.15
C ALA A 225 17.81 -11.34 23.01
N ALA A 226 17.24 -12.55 23.11
CA ALA A 226 17.26 -13.54 22.05
C ALA A 226 16.54 -13.06 20.80
N LEU A 227 15.38 -12.43 20.93
CA LEU A 227 14.64 -11.85 19.83
C LEU A 227 15.46 -10.71 19.17
N ILE A 228 16.05 -9.81 19.93
CA ILE A 228 16.92 -8.73 19.41
C ILE A 228 18.09 -9.33 18.61
N HIS A 229 18.72 -10.37 19.12
CA HIS A 229 19.80 -11.07 18.44
C HIS A 229 19.34 -11.68 17.11
N LEU A 230 18.16 -12.31 17.11
CA LEU A 230 17.54 -12.91 15.95
C LEU A 230 17.21 -11.84 14.88
N LEU A 231 16.57 -10.75 15.27
CA LEU A 231 16.26 -9.65 14.37
C LEU A 231 17.50 -8.99 13.77
N ALA A 232 18.61 -8.94 14.51
CA ALA A 232 19.89 -8.41 14.02
C ALA A 232 20.48 -9.23 12.87
N THR A 233 20.11 -10.52 12.73
CA THR A 233 20.56 -11.36 11.61
C THR A 233 19.90 -11.02 10.27
N LEU A 234 18.81 -10.27 10.30
CA LEU A 234 18.05 -9.90 9.09
C LEU A 234 18.74 -8.80 8.26
N ARG A 235 19.78 -8.14 8.79
CA ARG A 235 20.53 -7.08 8.12
C ARG A 235 22.00 -7.17 8.42
N ASP A 236 22.82 -6.86 7.41
CA ASP A 236 24.27 -6.63 7.62
C ASP A 236 24.55 -5.23 8.16
N ARG A 237 25.84 -4.90 8.33
CA ARG A 237 26.27 -3.58 8.81
C ARG A 237 25.96 -2.45 7.86
N ALA A 238 25.86 -2.71 6.56
CA ALA A 238 25.47 -1.73 5.55
C ALA A 238 23.94 -1.54 5.51
N GLY A 239 23.18 -2.46 6.10
CA GLY A 239 21.71 -2.44 6.12
C GLY A 239 21.06 -3.22 4.99
N ASN A 240 21.83 -4.02 4.24
CA ASN A 240 21.24 -4.95 3.26
C ASN A 240 20.47 -6.05 3.97
N THR A 241 19.41 -6.54 3.36
CA THR A 241 18.68 -7.73 3.84
C THR A 241 19.53 -8.97 3.66
N THR A 242 19.71 -9.76 4.74
CA THR A 242 20.58 -10.95 4.78
C THR A 242 19.83 -12.25 5.01
N VAL A 243 18.55 -12.30 4.63
CA VAL A 243 17.74 -13.53 4.70
C VAL A 243 18.32 -14.57 3.74
N THR A 244 18.69 -15.71 4.28
CA THR A 244 19.24 -16.84 3.49
C THR A 244 18.24 -17.28 2.43
N GLY A 245 18.69 -17.42 1.19
CA GLY A 245 17.86 -17.84 0.05
C GLY A 245 17.19 -16.68 -0.70
N LEU A 246 17.27 -15.44 -0.22
CA LEU A 246 16.80 -14.27 -0.97
C LEU A 246 17.96 -13.60 -1.71
N ASP A 247 17.75 -13.31 -3.00
CA ASP A 247 18.71 -12.53 -3.80
C ASP A 247 18.57 -11.05 -3.49
N ASN A 248 19.64 -10.46 -2.93
CA ASN A 248 19.74 -9.04 -2.59
C ASN A 248 20.73 -8.28 -3.49
N THR A 249 21.12 -8.85 -4.62
CA THR A 249 22.13 -8.28 -5.54
C THR A 249 21.51 -7.64 -6.78
N GLN A 250 20.20 -7.76 -6.97
CA GLN A 250 19.50 -7.24 -8.14
C GLN A 250 19.59 -5.72 -8.23
N THR A 251 19.54 -5.22 -9.45
CA THR A 251 19.62 -3.80 -9.78
C THR A 251 18.37 -3.33 -10.51
N TRP A 252 18.01 -2.08 -10.32
CA TRP A 252 16.91 -1.42 -10.98
C TRP A 252 17.38 -0.77 -12.29
N ASP A 253 16.70 -1.05 -13.39
CA ASP A 253 17.00 -0.51 -14.72
C ASP A 253 16.03 0.58 -15.20
N GLY A 254 15.07 0.95 -14.35
CA GLY A 254 14.08 1.98 -14.65
C GLY A 254 14.51 3.39 -14.22
N VAL A 255 13.53 4.29 -14.06
CA VAL A 255 13.78 5.66 -13.64
C VAL A 255 14.42 5.66 -12.24
N PRO A 256 15.59 6.33 -12.07
CA PRO A 256 16.26 6.36 -10.77
C PRO A 256 15.53 7.27 -9.78
N TRP A 257 15.55 6.89 -8.49
CA TRP A 257 15.14 7.77 -7.41
C TRP A 257 16.38 8.45 -6.83
N PRO A 258 16.56 9.77 -7.02
CA PRO A 258 17.74 10.47 -6.54
C PRO A 258 17.85 10.42 -5.01
N PRO A 259 19.02 10.17 -4.43
CA PRO A 259 19.22 10.04 -2.98
C PRO A 259 18.71 11.25 -2.18
N GLU A 260 18.96 12.47 -2.65
CA GLU A 260 18.52 13.69 -1.95
C GLU A 260 17.00 13.86 -2.01
N GLN A 261 16.36 13.46 -3.11
CA GLN A 261 14.91 13.43 -3.18
C GLN A 261 14.34 12.42 -2.21
N PHE A 262 14.91 11.20 -2.18
CA PHE A 262 14.49 10.15 -1.24
C PHE A 262 14.64 10.59 0.22
N ARG A 263 15.74 11.27 0.57
CA ARG A 263 15.93 11.81 1.92
C ARG A 263 14.80 12.77 2.33
N THR A 264 14.39 13.61 1.40
CA THR A 264 13.30 14.56 1.61
C THR A 264 11.95 13.84 1.74
N ASP A 265 11.65 12.93 0.82
CA ASP A 265 10.37 12.21 0.76
C ASP A 265 10.20 11.26 1.96
N ALA A 266 11.27 10.60 2.39
CA ALA A 266 11.29 9.72 3.55
C ALA A 266 11.52 10.45 4.89
N CYS A 267 11.58 11.80 4.89
CA CYS A 267 11.77 12.62 6.09
C CYS A 267 12.99 12.21 6.91
N LEU A 268 14.12 11.85 6.30
CA LEU A 268 15.33 11.47 7.02
C LEU A 268 15.88 12.64 7.84
N LEU A 269 16.25 12.37 9.07
CA LEU A 269 16.91 13.36 9.92
C LEU A 269 18.32 13.69 9.40
N PRO A 270 18.82 14.91 9.63
CA PRO A 270 20.18 15.29 9.27
C PRO A 270 21.22 14.34 9.88
N GLY A 271 22.19 13.90 9.07
CA GLY A 271 23.26 13.00 9.49
C GLY A 271 22.92 11.51 9.49
N VAL A 272 21.66 11.12 9.26
CA VAL A 272 21.29 9.71 9.12
C VAL A 272 21.70 9.21 7.73
N SER A 273 22.40 8.07 7.67
CA SER A 273 22.83 7.45 6.42
C SER A 273 21.68 6.65 5.77
N LEU A 274 21.66 6.59 4.45
CA LEU A 274 20.88 5.61 3.72
C LEU A 274 21.45 4.21 3.97
N LEU A 275 20.59 3.20 3.93
CA LEU A 275 20.97 1.81 4.12
C LEU A 275 21.27 1.13 2.77
N GLY A 276 22.13 0.10 2.85
CA GLY A 276 22.47 -0.76 1.72
C GLY A 276 23.63 -0.24 0.90
N ASP A 277 24.09 -1.09 -0.02
CA ASP A 277 25.23 -0.84 -0.92
C ASP A 277 24.79 -0.58 -2.38
N GLY A 278 23.49 -0.69 -2.67
CA GLY A 278 22.89 -0.36 -3.93
C GLY A 278 22.44 1.10 -4.03
N THR A 279 21.99 1.49 -5.20
CA THR A 279 21.26 2.76 -5.38
C THR A 279 19.95 2.75 -4.57
N VAL A 280 19.37 3.92 -4.31
CA VAL A 280 18.05 4.01 -3.67
C VAL A 280 17.02 3.16 -4.43
N SER A 281 17.04 3.22 -5.75
CA SER A 281 16.13 2.47 -6.61
C SER A 281 16.34 0.96 -6.52
N ASP A 282 17.58 0.48 -6.43
CA ASP A 282 17.87 -0.93 -6.20
C ASP A 282 17.28 -1.38 -4.87
N MET A 283 17.53 -0.62 -3.81
CA MET A 283 17.10 -0.96 -2.45
C MET A 283 15.57 -0.92 -2.29
N VAL A 284 14.90 -0.02 -3.01
CA VAL A 284 13.43 0.12 -2.91
C VAL A 284 12.70 -0.86 -3.83
N TRP A 285 13.16 -1.04 -5.08
CA TRP A 285 12.34 -1.72 -6.09
C TRP A 285 12.90 -3.06 -6.57
N ALA A 286 14.22 -3.28 -6.52
CA ALA A 286 14.83 -4.48 -7.05
C ALA A 286 15.25 -5.50 -5.97
N ARG A 287 15.36 -5.09 -4.69
CA ARG A 287 15.84 -5.95 -3.62
C ARG A 287 14.79 -6.21 -2.53
N PRO A 288 14.81 -7.38 -1.87
CA PRO A 288 13.93 -7.65 -0.73
C PRO A 288 14.28 -6.73 0.44
N ALA A 289 13.25 -6.26 1.16
CA ALA A 289 13.43 -5.38 2.30
C ALA A 289 12.57 -5.85 3.49
N VAL A 290 13.23 -6.15 4.63
CA VAL A 290 12.54 -6.54 5.87
C VAL A 290 12.37 -5.31 6.76
N THR A 291 11.17 -5.13 7.32
CA THR A 291 10.88 -4.10 8.32
C THR A 291 10.28 -4.75 9.56
N VAL A 292 10.74 -4.33 10.74
CA VAL A 292 10.11 -4.69 12.02
C VAL A 292 8.96 -3.73 12.27
N LEU A 293 7.72 -4.24 12.23
CA LEU A 293 6.51 -3.42 12.42
C LEU A 293 6.12 -3.24 13.86
N GLY A 294 6.51 -4.17 14.74
CA GLY A 294 6.22 -4.10 16.16
C GLY A 294 6.96 -5.17 16.94
N ILE A 295 7.20 -4.89 18.20
CA ILE A 295 7.80 -5.81 19.17
C ILE A 295 6.96 -5.75 20.44
N ASP A 296 6.53 -6.91 20.94
CA ASP A 296 5.92 -7.02 22.26
C ASP A 296 7.04 -7.12 23.30
N CYS A 297 7.18 -6.07 24.10
CA CYS A 297 8.11 -6.00 25.21
C CYS A 297 7.53 -5.14 26.34
N PRO A 298 8.02 -5.27 27.56
CA PRO A 298 7.62 -4.41 28.66
C PRO A 298 7.91 -2.93 28.33
N PRO A 299 7.01 -1.99 28.75
CA PRO A 299 7.26 -0.56 28.58
C PRO A 299 8.47 -0.14 29.44
N VAL A 300 9.24 0.85 28.99
CA VAL A 300 10.40 1.36 29.71
C VAL A 300 9.99 1.86 31.10
N VAL A 301 8.93 2.65 31.18
CA VAL A 301 8.39 3.15 32.46
C VAL A 301 7.50 2.09 33.08
N GLY A 302 7.83 1.68 34.30
CA GLY A 302 7.09 0.64 35.03
C GLY A 302 7.57 -0.79 34.77
N SER A 303 8.69 -0.97 34.03
CA SER A 303 9.30 -2.30 33.88
C SER A 303 9.84 -2.83 35.22
N ALA A 304 9.63 -4.13 35.44
CA ALA A 304 10.16 -4.85 36.59
C ALA A 304 11.61 -5.30 36.38
N ALA A 305 12.33 -5.58 37.46
CA ALA A 305 13.66 -6.22 37.42
C ALA A 305 13.51 -7.73 37.13
N ALA A 306 12.95 -8.08 35.99
CA ALA A 306 12.62 -9.44 35.58
C ALA A 306 13.25 -9.81 34.24
N ILE A 307 13.60 -11.09 34.07
CA ILE A 307 13.97 -11.70 32.79
C ILE A 307 12.70 -12.19 32.11
N GLN A 308 12.48 -11.79 30.87
CA GLN A 308 11.27 -12.10 30.13
C GLN A 308 11.26 -13.55 29.60
N PRO A 309 10.19 -14.31 29.83
CA PRO A 309 10.11 -15.70 29.40
C PRO A 309 9.84 -15.86 27.91
N HIS A 310 9.16 -14.90 27.30
CA HIS A 310 8.82 -14.86 25.88
C HIS A 310 8.87 -13.45 25.33
N ALA A 311 9.12 -13.33 24.03
CA ALA A 311 9.06 -12.11 23.26
C ALA A 311 8.62 -12.42 21.84
N ARG A 312 8.00 -11.47 21.15
CA ARG A 312 7.59 -11.63 19.74
C ARG A 312 7.71 -10.34 18.96
N ALA A 313 7.91 -10.50 17.66
CA ALA A 313 7.94 -9.38 16.74
C ALA A 313 7.10 -9.68 15.48
N ARG A 314 6.51 -8.64 14.92
CA ARG A 314 5.88 -8.68 13.60
C ARG A 314 6.84 -8.12 12.56
N LEU A 315 7.09 -8.90 11.52
CA LEU A 315 7.97 -8.58 10.40
C LEU A 315 7.16 -8.40 9.13
N ASN A 316 7.58 -7.47 8.32
CA ASN A 316 7.07 -7.23 6.98
C ASN A 316 8.24 -7.40 6.00
N LEU A 317 8.10 -8.31 5.06
CA LEU A 317 9.03 -8.51 3.95
C LEU A 317 8.41 -7.96 2.67
N ARG A 318 9.02 -6.94 2.09
CA ARG A 318 8.70 -6.47 0.73
C ARG A 318 9.49 -7.29 -0.27
N VAL A 319 8.79 -7.89 -1.20
CA VAL A 319 9.33 -8.84 -2.19
C VAL A 319 9.39 -8.15 -3.55
N PRO A 320 10.57 -8.04 -4.19
CA PRO A 320 10.70 -7.37 -5.48
C PRO A 320 9.97 -8.13 -6.60
N PRO A 321 9.60 -7.45 -7.71
CA PRO A 321 9.06 -8.11 -8.88
C PRO A 321 9.97 -9.23 -9.38
N GLY A 322 9.38 -10.37 -9.76
CA GLY A 322 10.11 -11.54 -10.26
C GLY A 322 10.48 -12.57 -9.18
N MET A 323 10.33 -12.23 -7.90
CA MET A 323 10.48 -13.17 -6.78
C MET A 323 9.11 -13.62 -6.29
N ASP A 324 8.93 -14.91 -6.01
CA ASP A 324 7.67 -15.45 -5.49
C ASP A 324 7.49 -15.06 -4.02
N PRO A 325 6.39 -14.41 -3.61
CA PRO A 325 6.19 -13.99 -2.22
C PRO A 325 6.05 -15.14 -1.23
N VAL A 326 5.55 -16.30 -1.65
CA VAL A 326 5.42 -17.49 -0.78
C VAL A 326 6.80 -18.07 -0.53
N GLU A 327 7.61 -18.28 -1.58
CA GLU A 327 8.99 -18.77 -1.44
C GLU A 327 9.84 -17.78 -0.61
N ALA A 328 9.62 -16.49 -0.77
CA ALA A 328 10.31 -15.47 0.03
C ALA A 328 9.89 -15.50 1.50
N GLN A 329 8.62 -15.75 1.79
CA GLN A 329 8.12 -15.95 3.15
C GLN A 329 8.71 -17.19 3.80
N ASP A 330 8.72 -18.32 3.08
CA ASP A 330 9.30 -19.59 3.55
C ASP A 330 10.80 -19.42 3.84
N ALA A 331 11.54 -18.70 2.99
CA ALA A 331 12.95 -18.38 3.21
C ALA A 331 13.16 -17.55 4.48
N LEU A 332 12.29 -16.54 4.72
CA LEU A 332 12.35 -15.74 5.95
C LEU A 332 12.08 -16.58 7.19
N VAL A 333 11.07 -17.45 7.15
CA VAL A 333 10.74 -18.37 8.26
C VAL A 333 11.91 -19.31 8.54
N ALA A 334 12.45 -19.96 7.51
CA ALA A 334 13.58 -20.86 7.65
C ALA A 334 14.84 -20.17 8.20
N HIS A 335 15.11 -18.93 7.75
CA HIS A 335 16.21 -18.12 8.28
C HIS A 335 16.04 -17.83 9.78
N LEU A 336 14.84 -17.43 10.20
CA LEU A 336 14.54 -17.12 11.60
C LEU A 336 14.67 -18.35 12.50
N GLU A 337 14.19 -19.52 12.04
CA GLU A 337 14.30 -20.77 12.79
C GLU A 337 15.75 -21.23 12.92
N ALA A 338 16.55 -21.12 11.85
CA ALA A 338 17.95 -21.50 11.86
C ALA A 338 18.84 -20.56 12.66
N ALA A 339 18.49 -19.27 12.76
CA ALA A 339 19.26 -18.24 13.45
C ALA A 339 18.89 -18.07 14.92
N ALA A 340 17.93 -18.84 15.45
CA ALA A 340 17.51 -18.74 16.85
C ALA A 340 18.68 -18.98 17.81
N PRO A 341 19.04 -18.02 18.69
CA PRO A 341 20.20 -18.15 19.55
C PRO A 341 19.91 -19.03 20.77
N TRP A 342 20.96 -19.60 21.36
CA TRP A 342 21.00 -20.28 22.68
C TRP A 342 20.03 -21.44 22.82
N GLY A 343 19.56 -22.03 21.71
CA GLY A 343 18.58 -23.12 21.75
C GLY A 343 17.18 -22.66 22.20
N CYS A 344 16.90 -21.35 22.21
CA CYS A 344 15.58 -20.85 22.46
C CYS A 344 14.63 -21.35 21.35
N GLY A 345 13.44 -21.81 21.75
CA GLY A 345 12.40 -22.17 20.79
C GLY A 345 11.98 -20.92 20.00
N SER A 346 12.19 -20.92 18.68
CA SER A 346 11.57 -19.92 17.82
C SER A 346 10.40 -20.57 17.07
N ARG A 347 9.26 -19.91 17.09
CA ARG A 347 8.09 -20.30 16.27
C ARG A 347 7.75 -19.12 15.40
N SER A 348 7.72 -19.35 14.10
CA SER A 348 7.20 -18.40 13.14
C SER A 348 5.78 -18.80 12.78
N SER A 349 4.82 -17.91 12.96
CA SER A 349 3.47 -18.09 12.45
C SER A 349 3.25 -17.12 11.30
N GLU A 350 2.75 -17.64 10.21
CA GLU A 350 2.15 -16.81 9.19
C GLU A 350 0.96 -16.10 9.86
N ASN A 351 0.88 -14.77 9.78
CA ASN A 351 -0.43 -14.15 9.84
C ASN A 351 -1.22 -14.80 8.70
N PRO A 352 -2.52 -15.15 8.89
CA PRO A 352 -3.31 -15.57 7.75
C PRO A 352 -3.06 -14.53 6.66
N PRO A 353 -2.63 -14.93 5.45
CA PRO A 353 -2.25 -13.98 4.42
C PRO A 353 -3.43 -13.04 4.21
N ALA A 354 -3.17 -11.74 4.20
CA ALA A 354 -3.95 -10.89 3.34
C ALA A 354 -3.91 -11.62 1.99
N SER A 355 -5.01 -12.16 1.56
CA SER A 355 -5.21 -13.19 0.56
C SER A 355 -4.03 -13.41 -0.40
N ARG A 356 -3.72 -14.67 -0.63
CA ARG A 356 -2.74 -15.12 -1.62
C ARG A 356 -3.21 -14.66 -3.01
N SER A 357 -2.91 -13.43 -3.41
CA SER A 357 -2.91 -13.07 -4.82
C SER A 357 -1.74 -13.81 -5.45
N ARG A 358 -2.00 -15.03 -5.94
CA ARG A 358 -1.09 -15.65 -6.90
C ARG A 358 -0.91 -14.64 -8.03
N PRO A 359 0.32 -14.26 -8.41
CA PRO A 359 0.52 -13.58 -9.66
C PRO A 359 -0.14 -14.46 -10.73
N GLY A 360 -1.07 -13.89 -11.49
CA GLY A 360 -1.57 -14.56 -12.69
C GLY A 360 -0.36 -14.93 -13.54
N PRO A 361 -0.46 -15.98 -14.40
CA PRO A 361 0.62 -16.35 -15.28
C PRO A 361 1.12 -15.10 -16.00
N ALA A 362 2.44 -14.89 -15.98
CA ALA A 362 3.07 -13.76 -16.65
C ALA A 362 2.48 -13.63 -18.05
N GLY A 363 1.72 -12.56 -18.28
CA GLY A 363 1.20 -12.25 -19.60
C GLY A 363 2.37 -12.14 -20.59
N PRO A 364 2.14 -12.32 -21.89
CA PRO A 364 3.20 -12.18 -22.86
C PRO A 364 3.91 -10.85 -22.66
N PRO A 365 5.25 -10.78 -22.86
CA PRO A 365 6.02 -9.58 -22.60
C PRO A 365 5.39 -8.42 -23.36
N THR A 366 5.01 -7.38 -22.61
CA THR A 366 4.47 -6.15 -23.19
C THR A 366 5.45 -5.64 -24.24
N PRO A 367 5.01 -5.29 -25.45
CA PRO A 367 5.90 -4.72 -26.45
C PRO A 367 6.60 -3.50 -25.85
N ARG A 368 7.93 -3.42 -26.01
CA ARG A 368 8.74 -2.30 -25.52
C ARG A 368 8.07 -1.00 -25.94
N SER A 369 7.75 -0.16 -24.98
CA SER A 369 7.21 1.17 -25.20
C SER A 369 8.15 1.92 -26.17
N PRO A 370 7.62 2.69 -27.13
CA PRO A 370 8.44 3.55 -27.93
C PRO A 370 9.18 4.53 -27.00
N PRO A 371 10.40 4.96 -27.35
CA PRO A 371 11.18 5.88 -26.52
C PRO A 371 10.37 7.14 -26.25
N PRO A 372 10.53 7.77 -25.05
CA PRO A 372 9.79 8.97 -24.69
C PRO A 372 10.04 10.06 -25.74
N CYS A 373 8.97 10.62 -26.24
CA CYS A 373 9.02 11.77 -27.15
C CYS A 373 9.74 12.92 -26.43
N MET A 374 10.98 13.20 -26.83
CA MET A 374 11.74 14.37 -26.38
C MET A 374 11.04 15.62 -26.91
N THR A 375 10.18 16.22 -26.11
CA THR A 375 9.78 17.60 -26.36
C THR A 375 10.93 18.51 -25.93
N ARG A 376 11.59 19.09 -26.95
CA ARG A 376 12.54 20.18 -26.74
C ARG A 376 11.85 21.30 -25.96
N SER A 377 12.40 21.65 -24.81
CA SER A 377 12.09 22.89 -24.14
C SER A 377 12.58 24.06 -25.00
N ALA A 378 11.66 24.78 -25.63
CA ALA A 378 11.95 26.10 -26.15
C ALA A 378 11.99 27.06 -24.95
N GLY A 379 13.15 27.62 -24.69
CA GLY A 379 13.32 28.68 -23.70
C GLY A 379 12.60 29.95 -24.10
N ARG A 380 12.00 30.56 -23.14
CA ARG A 380 11.95 31.95 -22.65
C ARG A 380 10.93 32.07 -21.57
#